data_772daaaeabb255076d296dff15861184
#
_entry.id   772daaaeabb255076d296dff15861184
#
_cell.length_a   1.000
_cell.length_b   1.000
_cell.length_c   1.000
_cell.angle_alpha   90.00
_cell.angle_beta   90.00
_cell.angle_gamma   90.00
#
_symmetry.space_group_name_H-M   'P 1'
#
loop_
_entity.id
_entity.type
_entity.pdbx_description
1 polymer ?
#
loop_
_entity_poly.entity_id
_entity_poly.type
_entity_poly.pdbx_seq_one_letter_code
_entity_poly.pdbx_strand_id
1 'polypeptide(L)'
;MIKLVIFFSFLLFDKFSFANCSKAKDTSRIVVAGGSITEILFFLNESKNIVAVDTTSNYPEDAKNYPSIGYVRALSAEGVLSLKPTLIIGEKDMGPENVLEQLKKTKIELRVLDEKNSVKGIQDKVSCIASILGKNKDDNFDKNISLEKSVSKLKVISKANSKKNIRGLVILMMQGTSPVVAGRNTSGGDFLKMIGSKNTMSSFEGWKPAGKEAILLSNPNFILITKRATKSYGSLNSFLKESGIEMTEAARTQNVFSLDGMSFLGFGPRTINSGLEISDKIYEKFK
;
A
#
# COMPACT_ATOMS: atom_id res chain seq x y z
N MET A 1 49.50 -40.99 -12.53
CA MET A 1 48.25 -40.68 -13.21
C MET A 1 47.32 -40.02 -12.22
N ILE A 2 47.23 -38.67 -12.21
CA ILE A 2 46.41 -37.88 -11.31
C ILE A 2 45.07 -37.64 -11.99
N LYS A 3 43.97 -38.19 -11.44
CA LYS A 3 42.61 -37.93 -11.93
C LYS A 3 42.13 -36.60 -11.41
N LEU A 4 42.01 -35.61 -12.29
CA LEU A 4 41.42 -34.31 -12.02
C LEU A 4 39.89 -34.48 -11.95
N VAL A 5 39.33 -34.35 -10.74
CA VAL A 5 37.87 -34.32 -10.54
C VAL A 5 37.43 -32.88 -10.67
N ILE A 6 36.79 -32.54 -11.81
CA ILE A 6 36.17 -31.24 -12.02
C ILE A 6 34.83 -31.23 -11.29
N PHE A 7 34.76 -30.49 -10.20
CA PHE A 7 33.51 -30.22 -9.45
C PHE A 7 32.73 -29.15 -10.20
N PHE A 8 31.69 -29.57 -10.94
CA PHE A 8 30.77 -28.66 -11.61
C PHE A 8 29.81 -28.13 -10.57
N SER A 9 30.14 -26.95 -10.01
CA SER A 9 29.25 -26.21 -9.10
C SER A 9 28.06 -25.68 -9.89
N PHE A 10 26.92 -26.37 -9.78
CA PHE A 10 25.64 -25.90 -10.29
C PHE A 10 25.21 -24.71 -9.44
N LEU A 11 25.52 -23.49 -9.88
CA LEU A 11 24.93 -22.26 -9.37
C LEU A 11 23.42 -22.30 -9.69
N LEU A 12 22.63 -22.69 -8.70
CA LEU A 12 21.19 -22.47 -8.68
C LEU A 12 20.99 -20.95 -8.64
N PHE A 13 20.86 -20.32 -9.80
CA PHE A 13 20.26 -19.01 -9.91
C PHE A 13 18.82 -19.15 -9.44
N ASP A 14 18.54 -18.73 -8.19
CA ASP A 14 17.19 -18.42 -7.77
C ASP A 14 16.63 -17.42 -8.79
N LYS A 15 15.77 -17.92 -9.67
CA LYS A 15 14.98 -17.07 -10.54
C LYS A 15 14.08 -16.26 -9.60
N PHE A 16 14.50 -15.05 -9.28
CA PHE A 16 13.59 -14.03 -8.78
C PHE A 16 12.41 -13.99 -9.74
N SER A 17 11.30 -14.59 -9.34
CA SER A 17 10.07 -14.56 -10.10
C SER A 17 9.57 -13.11 -10.04
N PHE A 18 10.00 -12.31 -11.03
CA PHE A 18 9.27 -11.06 -11.31
C PHE A 18 7.81 -11.44 -11.52
N ALA A 19 6.90 -10.72 -10.86
CA ALA A 19 5.48 -10.87 -11.11
C ALA A 19 5.29 -10.96 -12.63
N ASN A 20 4.69 -12.06 -13.11
CA ASN A 20 4.54 -12.26 -14.53
C ASN A 20 3.55 -11.24 -15.09
N CYS A 21 4.06 -10.11 -15.60
CA CYS A 21 3.29 -9.01 -16.17
C CYS A 21 2.93 -9.26 -17.65
N SER A 22 3.07 -10.50 -18.15
CA SER A 22 2.60 -10.83 -19.51
C SER A 22 1.09 -10.72 -19.60
N LYS A 23 0.58 -10.41 -20.79
CA LYS A 23 -0.86 -10.33 -21.07
C LYS A 23 -1.58 -11.61 -20.60
N ALA A 24 -2.66 -11.45 -19.86
CA ALA A 24 -3.51 -12.54 -19.42
C ALA A 24 -4.29 -13.13 -20.62
N LYS A 25 -4.65 -14.40 -20.54
CA LYS A 25 -5.40 -15.11 -21.58
C LYS A 25 -6.81 -14.58 -21.74
N ASP A 26 -7.46 -14.31 -20.60
CA ASP A 26 -8.84 -13.83 -20.58
C ASP A 26 -9.02 -12.89 -19.37
N THR A 27 -9.39 -11.65 -19.66
CA THR A 27 -9.63 -10.58 -18.67
C THR A 27 -11.11 -10.21 -18.57
N SER A 28 -12.02 -11.04 -19.06
CA SER A 28 -13.45 -10.73 -19.09
C SER A 28 -14.13 -10.76 -17.72
N ARG A 29 -13.56 -11.52 -16.76
CA ARG A 29 -14.10 -11.69 -15.40
C ARG A 29 -12.97 -11.68 -14.37
N ILE A 30 -12.71 -10.52 -13.80
CA ILE A 30 -11.57 -10.32 -12.88
C ILE A 30 -12.07 -10.33 -11.44
N VAL A 31 -11.50 -11.22 -10.61
CA VAL A 31 -11.58 -11.14 -9.16
C VAL A 31 -10.33 -10.44 -8.65
N VAL A 32 -10.50 -9.46 -7.77
CA VAL A 32 -9.41 -8.61 -7.25
C VAL A 32 -9.25 -8.81 -5.76
N ALA A 33 -8.04 -9.17 -5.33
CA ALA A 33 -7.66 -9.30 -3.93
C ALA A 33 -6.57 -8.27 -3.58
N GLY A 34 -6.98 -7.06 -3.26
CA GLY A 34 -6.11 -5.94 -2.90
C GLY A 34 -6.65 -4.59 -3.33
N GLY A 35 -6.78 -3.68 -2.37
CA GLY A 35 -7.38 -2.36 -2.61
C GLY A 35 -6.60 -1.49 -3.58
N SER A 36 -5.27 -1.62 -3.62
CA SER A 36 -4.44 -0.87 -4.57
C SER A 36 -4.63 -1.35 -6.01
N ILE A 37 -4.85 -2.64 -6.21
CA ILE A 37 -5.10 -3.24 -7.52
C ILE A 37 -6.47 -2.79 -8.05
N THR A 38 -7.50 -2.82 -7.19
CA THR A 38 -8.83 -2.29 -7.53
C THR A 38 -8.73 -0.84 -7.96
N GLU A 39 -8.04 0.01 -7.20
CA GLU A 39 -7.81 1.41 -7.54
C GLU A 39 -7.11 1.56 -8.91
N ILE A 40 -6.12 0.72 -9.21
CA ILE A 40 -5.43 0.75 -10.51
C ILE A 40 -6.36 0.34 -11.66
N LEU A 41 -7.22 -0.66 -11.47
CA LEU A 41 -8.20 -1.03 -12.51
C LEU A 41 -9.17 0.12 -12.83
N PHE A 42 -9.63 0.85 -11.82
CA PHE A 42 -10.42 2.07 -12.04
C PHE A 42 -9.57 3.18 -12.67
N PHE A 43 -8.34 3.35 -12.24
CA PHE A 43 -7.41 4.30 -12.84
C PHE A 43 -7.17 4.01 -14.33
N LEU A 44 -7.12 2.75 -14.72
CA LEU A 44 -6.95 2.32 -16.12
C LEU A 44 -8.25 2.24 -16.92
N ASN A 45 -9.42 2.64 -16.36
CA ASN A 45 -10.75 2.51 -16.96
C ASN A 45 -11.14 1.05 -17.29
N GLU A 46 -10.66 0.08 -16.51
CA GLU A 46 -10.91 -1.36 -16.70
C GLU A 46 -11.79 -1.99 -15.59
N SER A 47 -12.48 -1.16 -14.82
CA SER A 47 -13.37 -1.62 -13.74
C SER A 47 -14.56 -2.44 -14.22
N LYS A 48 -14.99 -2.27 -15.48
CA LYS A 48 -16.12 -3.01 -16.08
C LYS A 48 -15.97 -4.54 -16.05
N ASN A 49 -14.73 -5.02 -16.01
CA ASN A 49 -14.40 -6.44 -16.00
C ASN A 49 -14.28 -7.01 -14.57
N ILE A 50 -14.36 -6.18 -13.54
CA ILE A 50 -14.34 -6.63 -12.15
C ILE A 50 -15.65 -7.34 -11.84
N VAL A 51 -15.56 -8.55 -11.28
CA VAL A 51 -16.72 -9.31 -10.81
C VAL A 51 -16.84 -9.38 -9.29
N ALA A 52 -15.72 -9.19 -8.57
CA ALA A 52 -15.71 -9.08 -7.12
C ALA A 52 -14.37 -8.50 -6.64
N VAL A 53 -14.38 -7.95 -5.43
CA VAL A 53 -13.24 -7.33 -4.77
C VAL A 53 -13.13 -7.77 -3.32
N ASP A 54 -11.96 -7.57 -2.71
CA ASP A 54 -11.77 -7.79 -1.27
C ASP A 54 -12.25 -6.59 -0.42
N THR A 55 -12.31 -6.77 0.90
CA THR A 55 -12.81 -5.73 1.83
C THR A 55 -11.92 -4.49 1.94
N THR A 56 -10.69 -4.50 1.42
CA THR A 56 -9.81 -3.33 1.38
C THR A 56 -10.07 -2.43 0.17
N SER A 57 -10.83 -2.92 -0.80
CA SER A 57 -11.21 -2.26 -2.05
C SER A 57 -12.35 -1.27 -1.84
N ASN A 58 -12.07 -0.15 -1.18
CA ASN A 58 -13.05 0.86 -0.79
C ASN A 58 -12.98 2.16 -1.59
N TYR A 59 -12.17 2.19 -2.65
CA TYR A 59 -12.00 3.34 -3.52
C TYR A 59 -11.80 2.93 -4.99
N PRO A 60 -12.39 3.69 -5.94
CA PRO A 60 -13.38 4.77 -5.70
C PRO A 60 -14.64 4.25 -5.01
N GLU A 61 -15.61 5.13 -4.70
CA GLU A 61 -16.84 4.74 -4.00
C GLU A 61 -17.56 3.60 -4.73
N ASP A 62 -17.55 3.60 -6.04
CA ASP A 62 -18.15 2.57 -6.91
C ASP A 62 -17.54 1.18 -6.67
N ALA A 63 -16.31 1.09 -6.15
CA ALA A 63 -15.70 -0.20 -5.83
C ALA A 63 -16.48 -0.98 -4.76
N LYS A 64 -17.21 -0.29 -3.88
CA LYS A 64 -18.05 -0.90 -2.83
C LYS A 64 -19.30 -1.60 -3.36
N ASN A 65 -19.67 -1.34 -4.63
CA ASN A 65 -20.83 -1.96 -5.26
C ASN A 65 -20.55 -3.38 -5.78
N TYR A 66 -19.28 -3.80 -5.84
CA TYR A 66 -18.95 -5.16 -6.25
C TYR A 66 -19.14 -6.16 -5.11
N PRO A 67 -19.50 -7.42 -5.41
CA PRO A 67 -19.51 -8.52 -4.46
C PRO A 67 -18.16 -8.62 -3.73
N SER A 68 -18.19 -8.92 -2.43
CA SER A 68 -16.98 -9.07 -1.63
C SER A 68 -16.52 -10.52 -1.57
N ILE A 69 -15.22 -10.75 -1.74
CA ILE A 69 -14.56 -12.04 -1.51
C ILE A 69 -13.97 -12.17 -0.09
N GLY A 70 -14.33 -11.26 0.82
CA GLY A 70 -13.79 -11.21 2.17
C GLY A 70 -12.46 -10.45 2.28
N TYR A 71 -11.72 -10.68 3.35
CA TYR A 71 -10.45 -9.99 3.58
C TYR A 71 -9.31 -10.64 2.80
N VAL A 72 -8.48 -9.83 2.17
CA VAL A 72 -7.38 -10.29 1.28
C VAL A 72 -6.51 -11.41 1.87
N ARG A 73 -6.26 -11.41 3.19
CA ARG A 73 -5.46 -12.44 3.89
C ARG A 73 -6.28 -13.62 4.42
N ALA A 74 -7.59 -13.61 4.24
CA ALA A 74 -8.51 -14.64 4.75
C ALA A 74 -9.55 -15.03 3.67
N LEU A 75 -9.07 -15.32 2.47
CA LEU A 75 -9.90 -15.72 1.33
C LEU A 75 -10.45 -17.14 1.50
N SER A 76 -11.55 -17.42 0.79
CA SER A 76 -12.10 -18.75 0.61
C SER A 76 -11.98 -19.15 -0.86
N ALA A 77 -11.38 -20.31 -1.14
CA ALA A 77 -11.30 -20.82 -2.50
C ALA A 77 -12.69 -21.03 -3.12
N GLU A 78 -13.62 -21.61 -2.37
CA GLU A 78 -15.01 -21.81 -2.80
C GLU A 78 -15.68 -20.45 -3.11
N GLY A 79 -15.56 -19.47 -2.21
CA GLY A 79 -16.12 -18.12 -2.40
C GLY A 79 -15.59 -17.46 -3.67
N VAL A 80 -14.28 -17.55 -3.94
CA VAL A 80 -13.68 -17.01 -5.15
C VAL A 80 -14.13 -17.76 -6.40
N LEU A 81 -14.14 -19.11 -6.38
CA LEU A 81 -14.47 -19.94 -7.52
C LEU A 81 -15.96 -19.88 -7.91
N SER A 82 -16.85 -19.65 -6.93
CA SER A 82 -18.30 -19.51 -7.18
C SER A 82 -18.61 -18.33 -8.11
N LEU A 83 -17.73 -17.34 -8.15
CA LEU A 83 -17.86 -16.16 -9.03
C LEU A 83 -17.44 -16.44 -10.47
N LYS A 84 -16.94 -17.64 -10.78
CA LYS A 84 -16.46 -18.07 -12.10
C LYS A 84 -15.52 -17.07 -12.73
N PRO A 85 -14.43 -16.66 -12.06
CA PRO A 85 -13.48 -15.73 -12.63
C PRO A 85 -12.68 -16.39 -13.78
N THR A 86 -12.22 -15.57 -14.74
CA THR A 86 -11.23 -15.98 -15.75
C THR A 86 -9.84 -15.58 -15.30
N LEU A 87 -9.74 -14.55 -14.46
CA LEU A 87 -8.49 -14.02 -13.93
C LEU A 87 -8.67 -13.63 -12.45
N ILE A 88 -7.70 -14.00 -11.63
CA ILE A 88 -7.56 -13.54 -10.25
C ILE A 88 -6.28 -12.71 -10.17
N ILE A 89 -6.38 -11.45 -9.74
CA ILE A 89 -5.21 -10.59 -9.49
C ILE A 89 -5.19 -10.26 -8.00
N GLY A 90 -4.06 -10.53 -7.34
CA GLY A 90 -3.93 -10.25 -5.91
C GLY A 90 -2.58 -9.66 -5.52
N GLU A 91 -2.57 -9.03 -4.36
CA GLU A 91 -1.37 -8.53 -3.70
C GLU A 91 -0.57 -9.71 -3.10
N LYS A 92 0.71 -9.48 -2.83
CA LYS A 92 1.64 -10.50 -2.33
C LYS A 92 1.18 -11.13 -1.01
N ASP A 93 0.44 -10.40 -0.21
CA ASP A 93 -0.06 -10.83 1.09
C ASP A 93 -1.46 -11.48 1.04
N MET A 94 -2.01 -11.68 -0.18
CA MET A 94 -3.26 -12.45 -0.32
C MET A 94 -3.08 -13.88 0.20
N GLY A 95 -4.12 -14.42 0.81
CA GLY A 95 -4.01 -15.75 1.40
C GLY A 95 -5.30 -16.23 2.07
N PRO A 96 -5.23 -17.31 2.82
CA PRO A 96 -4.02 -18.05 3.25
C PRO A 96 -3.39 -18.91 2.14
N GLU A 97 -2.14 -19.35 2.31
CA GLU A 97 -1.37 -20.07 1.28
C GLU A 97 -2.07 -21.34 0.78
N ASN A 98 -2.70 -22.10 1.66
CA ASN A 98 -3.47 -23.31 1.27
C ASN A 98 -4.62 -22.97 0.30
N VAL A 99 -5.22 -21.78 0.40
CA VAL A 99 -6.25 -21.31 -0.55
C VAL A 99 -5.60 -20.97 -1.89
N LEU A 100 -4.44 -20.30 -1.88
CA LEU A 100 -3.71 -20.01 -3.12
C LEU A 100 -3.30 -21.28 -3.85
N GLU A 101 -2.87 -22.32 -3.14
CA GLU A 101 -2.55 -23.62 -3.73
C GLU A 101 -3.77 -24.29 -4.35
N GLN A 102 -4.95 -24.17 -3.74
CA GLN A 102 -6.21 -24.68 -4.32
C GLN A 102 -6.54 -23.93 -5.61
N LEU A 103 -6.44 -22.59 -5.60
CA LEU A 103 -6.67 -21.76 -6.79
C LEU A 103 -5.68 -22.07 -7.91
N LYS A 104 -4.39 -22.27 -7.61
CA LYS A 104 -3.35 -22.68 -8.59
C LYS A 104 -3.64 -24.01 -9.28
N LYS A 105 -4.35 -24.93 -8.62
CA LYS A 105 -4.76 -26.23 -9.20
C LYS A 105 -5.92 -26.11 -10.19
N THR A 106 -6.57 -24.97 -10.28
CA THR A 106 -7.65 -24.73 -11.23
C THR A 106 -7.10 -24.29 -12.60
N LYS A 107 -7.99 -24.19 -13.59
CA LYS A 107 -7.63 -23.61 -14.90
C LYS A 107 -7.66 -22.06 -14.90
N ILE A 108 -8.03 -21.44 -13.78
CA ILE A 108 -8.15 -19.99 -13.65
C ILE A 108 -6.75 -19.39 -13.55
N GLU A 109 -6.52 -18.33 -14.30
CA GLU A 109 -5.25 -17.61 -14.24
C GLU A 109 -5.13 -16.82 -12.94
N LEU A 110 -4.09 -17.10 -12.15
CA LEU A 110 -3.79 -16.42 -10.89
C LEU A 110 -2.53 -15.57 -11.03
N ARG A 111 -2.63 -14.28 -10.77
CA ARG A 111 -1.52 -13.32 -10.77
C ARG A 111 -1.35 -12.72 -9.38
N VAL A 112 -0.25 -13.04 -8.73
CA VAL A 112 0.16 -12.43 -7.46
C VAL A 112 1.22 -11.40 -7.77
N LEU A 113 0.96 -10.14 -7.43
CA LEU A 113 1.84 -9.02 -7.75
C LEU A 113 2.80 -8.74 -6.59
N ASP A 114 4.08 -8.56 -6.92
CA ASP A 114 5.05 -8.04 -5.96
C ASP A 114 4.76 -6.59 -5.63
N GLU A 115 4.87 -6.26 -4.36
CA GLU A 115 4.67 -4.91 -3.87
C GLU A 115 5.97 -4.27 -3.41
N LYS A 116 6.25 -3.09 -3.94
CA LYS A 116 7.32 -2.22 -3.44
C LYS A 116 6.69 -0.90 -3.00
N ASN A 117 6.79 -0.63 -1.72
CA ASN A 117 6.24 0.58 -1.11
C ASN A 117 7.09 1.82 -1.48
N SER A 118 6.98 2.26 -2.70
CA SER A 118 7.71 3.42 -3.24
C SER A 118 7.00 4.00 -4.45
N VAL A 119 7.33 5.24 -4.83
CA VAL A 119 6.84 5.87 -6.07
C VAL A 119 7.08 4.97 -7.28
N LYS A 120 8.31 4.45 -7.41
CA LYS A 120 8.66 3.53 -8.52
C LYS A 120 7.84 2.24 -8.47
N GLY A 121 7.61 1.69 -7.27
CA GLY A 121 6.78 0.50 -7.10
C GLY A 121 5.33 0.72 -7.52
N ILE A 122 4.76 1.90 -7.25
CA ILE A 122 3.41 2.27 -7.73
C ILE A 122 3.40 2.32 -9.26
N GLN A 123 4.37 3.01 -9.88
CA GLN A 123 4.47 3.10 -11.34
C GLN A 123 4.64 1.71 -11.99
N ASP A 124 5.48 0.85 -11.40
CA ASP A 124 5.71 -0.51 -11.88
C ASP A 124 4.45 -1.36 -11.77
N LYS A 125 3.70 -1.25 -10.64
CA LYS A 125 2.43 -1.95 -10.43
C LYS A 125 1.38 -1.52 -11.45
N VAL A 126 1.23 -0.22 -11.71
CA VAL A 126 0.33 0.31 -12.75
C VAL A 126 0.70 -0.25 -14.12
N SER A 127 1.99 -0.19 -14.48
CA SER A 127 2.48 -0.71 -15.77
C SER A 127 2.29 -2.22 -15.91
N CYS A 128 2.51 -2.97 -14.83
CA CYS A 128 2.33 -4.42 -14.81
C CYS A 128 0.85 -4.78 -15.03
N ILE A 129 -0.07 -4.16 -14.30
CA ILE A 129 -1.51 -4.40 -14.46
C ILE A 129 -1.98 -4.01 -15.87
N ALA A 130 -1.52 -2.87 -16.39
CA ALA A 130 -1.82 -2.49 -17.78
C ALA A 130 -1.37 -3.57 -18.78
N SER A 131 -0.17 -4.11 -18.61
CA SER A 131 0.36 -5.20 -19.45
C SER A 131 -0.45 -6.49 -19.32
N ILE A 132 -0.85 -6.88 -18.11
CA ILE A 132 -1.72 -8.04 -17.85
C ILE A 132 -3.04 -7.88 -18.60
N LEU A 133 -3.61 -6.66 -18.62
CA LEU A 133 -4.85 -6.35 -19.33
C LEU A 133 -4.66 -6.20 -20.85
N GLY A 134 -3.43 -6.32 -21.36
CA GLY A 134 -3.11 -6.14 -22.77
C GLY A 134 -3.23 -4.71 -23.27
N LYS A 135 -3.10 -3.73 -22.35
CA LYS A 135 -3.10 -2.29 -22.66
C LYS A 135 -1.73 -1.80 -23.07
N ASN A 136 -1.69 -0.92 -24.04
CA ASN A 136 -0.51 -0.18 -24.44
C ASN A 136 -0.34 1.09 -23.58
N LYS A 137 0.87 1.65 -23.54
CA LYS A 137 1.16 2.88 -22.78
C LYS A 137 0.29 4.06 -23.22
N ASP A 138 -0.14 4.07 -24.48
CA ASP A 138 -0.92 5.15 -25.08
C ASP A 138 -2.41 5.07 -24.73
N ASP A 139 -2.93 3.91 -24.35
CA ASP A 139 -4.36 3.70 -24.04
C ASP A 139 -4.86 4.55 -22.83
N ASN A 140 -3.95 5.05 -22.00
CA ASN A 140 -4.25 5.88 -20.82
C ASN A 140 -3.30 7.09 -20.72
N PHE A 141 -2.98 7.69 -21.86
CA PHE A 141 -1.97 8.75 -21.99
C PHE A 141 -2.17 9.91 -21.00
N ASP A 142 -3.36 10.48 -20.92
CA ASP A 142 -3.65 11.62 -20.02
C ASP A 142 -3.48 11.27 -18.55
N LYS A 143 -3.90 10.07 -18.13
CA LYS A 143 -3.75 9.61 -16.74
C LYS A 143 -2.29 9.34 -16.39
N ASN A 144 -1.54 8.76 -17.31
CA ASN A 144 -0.11 8.55 -17.14
C ASN A 144 0.64 9.87 -17.02
N ILE A 145 0.32 10.87 -17.86
CA ILE A 145 0.90 12.23 -17.76
C ILE A 145 0.55 12.87 -16.42
N SER A 146 -0.70 12.77 -15.97
CA SER A 146 -1.13 13.33 -14.68
C SER A 146 -0.37 12.69 -13.52
N LEU A 147 -0.20 11.36 -13.54
CA LEU A 147 0.57 10.63 -12.53
C LEU A 147 2.04 11.07 -12.53
N GLU A 148 2.67 11.17 -13.71
CA GLU A 148 4.06 11.59 -13.84
C GLU A 148 4.30 13.03 -13.37
N LYS A 149 3.35 13.94 -13.61
CA LYS A 149 3.39 15.31 -13.07
C LYS A 149 3.37 15.31 -11.55
N SER A 150 2.47 14.51 -10.92
CA SER A 150 2.39 14.37 -9.47
C SER A 150 3.67 13.75 -8.90
N VAL A 151 4.21 12.73 -9.53
CA VAL A 151 5.49 12.10 -9.17
C VAL A 151 6.63 13.11 -9.20
N SER A 152 6.73 13.91 -10.26
CA SER A 152 7.78 14.91 -10.42
C SER A 152 7.72 15.99 -9.33
N LYS A 153 6.52 16.50 -9.03
CA LYS A 153 6.29 17.43 -7.93
C LYS A 153 6.67 16.84 -6.58
N LEU A 154 6.17 15.62 -6.28
CA LEU A 154 6.47 14.93 -5.03
C LEU A 154 7.99 14.72 -4.85
N LYS A 155 8.71 14.36 -5.90
CA LYS A 155 10.18 14.19 -5.87
C LYS A 155 10.91 15.49 -5.49
N VAL A 156 10.46 16.62 -6.00
CA VAL A 156 11.06 17.93 -5.68
C VAL A 156 10.83 18.27 -4.22
N ILE A 157 9.58 18.21 -3.75
CA ILE A 157 9.21 18.58 -2.38
C ILE A 157 9.78 17.62 -1.35
N SER A 158 9.73 16.31 -1.60
CA SER A 158 10.30 15.31 -0.69
C SER A 158 11.82 15.49 -0.53
N LYS A 159 12.52 15.86 -1.60
CA LYS A 159 13.95 16.21 -1.54
C LYS A 159 14.20 17.47 -0.68
N ALA A 160 13.33 18.47 -0.74
CA ALA A 160 13.40 19.64 0.12
C ALA A 160 13.12 19.29 1.58
N ASN A 161 12.08 18.49 1.87
CA ASN A 161 11.73 18.02 3.20
C ASN A 161 12.84 17.19 3.85
N SER A 162 13.53 16.33 3.06
CA SER A 162 14.61 15.47 3.57
C SER A 162 15.80 16.26 4.13
N LYS A 163 16.02 17.49 3.67
CA LYS A 163 17.06 18.40 4.18
C LYS A 163 16.70 19.03 5.53
N LYS A 164 15.41 19.07 5.88
CA LYS A 164 14.89 19.76 7.07
C LYS A 164 14.78 18.85 8.29
N ASN A 165 15.11 17.58 8.17
CA ASN A 165 15.06 16.59 9.26
C ASN A 165 13.69 16.46 9.95
N ILE A 166 12.60 16.64 9.17
CA ILE A 166 11.23 16.56 9.68
C ILE A 166 10.92 15.12 10.12
N ARG A 167 10.38 14.99 11.33
CA ARG A 167 10.09 13.70 11.97
C ARG A 167 8.58 13.44 11.95
N GLY A 168 8.18 12.29 11.40
CA GLY A 168 6.80 11.86 11.34
C GLY A 168 6.53 10.60 12.15
N LEU A 169 5.31 10.46 12.62
CA LEU A 169 4.76 9.27 13.24
C LEU A 169 3.52 8.83 12.44
N VAL A 170 3.37 7.51 12.20
CA VAL A 170 2.17 6.95 11.59
C VAL A 170 1.47 6.03 12.58
N ILE A 171 0.16 6.25 12.77
CA ILE A 171 -0.72 5.42 13.61
C ILE A 171 -1.73 4.71 12.72
N LEU A 172 -1.73 3.37 12.77
CA LEU A 172 -2.61 2.52 11.98
C LEU A 172 -3.98 2.33 12.65
N MET A 173 -3.97 2.01 13.94
CA MET A 173 -5.17 1.68 14.73
C MET A 173 -4.82 1.71 16.21
N MET A 174 -5.84 1.52 17.05
CA MET A 174 -5.65 1.25 18.47
C MET A 174 -5.70 -0.25 18.74
N GLN A 175 -4.85 -0.71 19.65
CA GLN A 175 -4.90 -2.04 20.25
C GLN A 175 -5.06 -1.87 21.77
N GLY A 176 -6.29 -2.04 22.26
CA GLY A 176 -6.65 -1.58 23.59
C GLY A 176 -6.45 -0.07 23.71
N THR A 177 -5.68 0.36 24.68
CA THR A 177 -5.35 1.79 24.90
C THR A 177 -4.07 2.24 24.19
N SER A 178 -3.36 1.34 23.50
CA SER A 178 -2.09 1.65 22.87
C SER A 178 -2.23 1.86 21.36
N PRO A 179 -1.71 2.96 20.80
CA PRO A 179 -1.62 3.15 19.35
C PRO A 179 -0.67 2.14 18.72
N VAL A 180 -1.09 1.50 17.64
CA VAL A 180 -0.22 0.67 16.80
C VAL A 180 0.46 1.58 15.80
N VAL A 181 1.79 1.68 15.92
CA VAL A 181 2.62 2.62 15.15
C VAL A 181 3.52 1.91 14.16
N ALA A 182 3.91 2.63 13.11
CA ALA A 182 4.76 2.13 12.04
C ALA A 182 6.25 2.14 12.42
N GLY A 183 6.87 0.97 12.50
CA GLY A 183 8.34 0.81 12.54
C GLY A 183 8.96 0.75 11.14
N ARG A 184 10.20 0.22 11.05
CA ARG A 184 10.83 -0.11 9.76
C ARG A 184 10.07 -1.22 9.04
N ASN A 185 10.23 -1.31 7.72
CA ASN A 185 9.62 -2.34 6.87
C ASN A 185 8.08 -2.39 6.99
N THR A 186 7.46 -1.21 7.11
CA THR A 186 6.02 -1.03 7.07
C THR A 186 5.63 -0.03 5.99
N SER A 187 4.42 -0.15 5.45
CA SER A 187 3.89 0.84 4.50
C SER A 187 3.86 2.26 5.10
N GLY A 188 3.63 2.40 6.42
CA GLY A 188 3.69 3.70 7.10
C GLY A 188 5.10 4.29 7.14
N GLY A 189 6.11 3.47 7.47
CA GLY A 189 7.51 3.90 7.45
C GLY A 189 7.98 4.26 6.04
N ASP A 190 7.56 3.47 5.04
CA ASP A 190 7.90 3.72 3.63
C ASP A 190 7.20 4.98 3.09
N PHE A 191 5.96 5.25 3.51
CA PHE A 191 5.27 6.50 3.18
C PHE A 191 6.00 7.72 3.74
N LEU A 192 6.42 7.69 5.02
CA LEU A 192 7.22 8.77 5.60
C LEU A 192 8.51 9.00 4.82
N LYS A 193 9.21 7.93 4.42
CA LYS A 193 10.39 8.02 3.57
C LYS A 193 10.06 8.63 2.20
N MET A 194 8.94 8.24 1.58
CA MET A 194 8.49 8.73 0.28
C MET A 194 8.26 10.24 0.29
N ILE A 195 7.75 10.80 1.39
CA ILE A 195 7.53 12.25 1.55
C ILE A 195 8.73 13.02 2.10
N GLY A 196 9.88 12.36 2.25
CA GLY A 196 11.11 12.98 2.73
C GLY A 196 11.18 13.21 4.24
N SER A 197 10.42 12.44 5.04
CA SER A 197 10.39 12.56 6.49
C SER A 197 11.06 11.36 7.17
N LYS A 198 11.60 11.58 8.36
CA LYS A 198 12.15 10.50 9.20
C LYS A 198 11.04 9.86 10.04
N ASN A 199 11.03 8.53 10.10
CA ASN A 199 10.15 7.80 10.99
C ASN A 199 10.68 7.84 12.42
N THR A 200 9.91 8.42 13.36
CA THR A 200 10.30 8.49 14.78
C THR A 200 10.37 7.13 15.45
N MET A 201 9.70 6.12 14.91
CA MET A 201 9.64 4.75 15.44
C MET A 201 10.54 3.76 14.65
N SER A 202 11.60 4.27 14.01
CA SER A 202 12.54 3.45 13.22
C SER A 202 13.48 2.54 14.05
N SER A 203 13.39 2.55 15.37
CA SER A 203 14.18 1.69 16.24
C SER A 203 13.76 0.21 16.18
N PHE A 204 12.51 -0.07 15.78
CA PHE A 204 11.99 -1.43 15.65
C PHE A 204 11.44 -1.70 14.24
N GLU A 205 11.09 -2.95 13.97
CA GLU A 205 10.55 -3.43 12.70
C GLU A 205 9.08 -3.84 12.84
N GLY A 206 8.31 -3.61 11.78
CA GLY A 206 6.89 -3.95 11.71
C GLY A 206 5.98 -2.95 12.43
N TRP A 207 4.71 -3.29 12.48
CA TRP A 207 3.69 -2.55 13.20
C TRP A 207 3.62 -3.03 14.65
N LYS A 208 3.77 -2.13 15.63
CA LYS A 208 3.74 -2.49 17.06
C LYS A 208 2.96 -1.49 17.89
N PRO A 209 2.30 -1.95 18.96
CA PRO A 209 1.75 -1.05 19.97
C PRO A 209 2.87 -0.23 20.62
N ALA A 210 2.64 1.07 20.82
CA ALA A 210 3.56 1.96 21.51
C ALA A 210 2.87 2.64 22.70
N GLY A 211 3.55 2.67 23.84
CA GLY A 211 3.08 3.40 25.01
C GLY A 211 3.14 4.92 24.81
N LYS A 212 2.36 5.65 25.59
CA LYS A 212 2.29 7.12 25.54
C LYS A 212 3.66 7.77 25.71
N GLU A 213 4.44 7.27 26.67
CA GLU A 213 5.79 7.77 26.98
C GLU A 213 6.74 7.61 25.79
N ALA A 214 6.70 6.46 25.10
CA ALA A 214 7.50 6.23 23.91
C ALA A 214 7.14 7.19 22.78
N ILE A 215 5.85 7.47 22.60
CA ILE A 215 5.37 8.43 21.59
C ILE A 215 5.82 9.83 21.94
N LEU A 216 5.69 10.26 23.21
CA LEU A 216 6.13 11.58 23.67
C LEU A 216 7.65 11.75 23.49
N LEU A 217 8.45 10.77 23.92
CA LEU A 217 9.91 10.78 23.78
C LEU A 217 10.36 10.79 22.32
N SER A 218 9.60 10.16 21.42
CA SER A 218 9.90 10.16 19.98
C SER A 218 9.77 11.55 19.36
N ASN A 219 9.04 12.44 19.99
CA ASN A 219 8.84 13.85 19.65
C ASN A 219 8.59 14.10 18.15
N PRO A 220 7.47 13.61 17.59
CA PRO A 220 7.14 13.82 16.19
C PRO A 220 6.80 15.29 15.91
N ASN A 221 7.24 15.79 14.74
CA ASN A 221 6.83 17.10 14.24
C ASN A 221 5.41 17.08 13.65
N PHE A 222 5.00 15.91 13.11
CA PHE A 222 3.64 15.66 12.65
C PHE A 222 3.25 14.19 12.84
N ILE A 223 1.94 13.93 12.86
CA ILE A 223 1.38 12.59 13.03
C ILE A 223 0.36 12.34 11.92
N LEU A 224 0.46 11.18 11.26
CA LEU A 224 -0.55 10.66 10.35
C LEU A 224 -1.35 9.57 11.06
N ILE A 225 -2.67 9.66 11.00
CA ILE A 225 -3.57 8.71 11.64
C ILE A 225 -4.56 8.20 10.60
N THR A 226 -4.82 6.90 10.55
CA THR A 226 -5.90 6.39 9.71
C THR A 226 -7.27 6.81 10.26
N LYS A 227 -8.22 7.16 9.39
CA LYS A 227 -9.62 7.42 9.78
C LYS A 227 -10.22 6.25 10.57
N ARG A 228 -9.76 5.01 10.29
CA ARG A 228 -10.18 3.83 11.04
C ARG A 228 -9.79 3.91 12.51
N ALA A 229 -8.59 4.42 12.83
CA ALA A 229 -8.13 4.55 14.21
C ALA A 229 -8.98 5.55 15.02
N THR A 230 -9.48 6.60 14.38
CA THR A 230 -10.26 7.66 15.06
C THR A 230 -11.77 7.38 15.11
N LYS A 231 -12.27 6.44 14.29
CA LYS A 231 -13.72 6.20 14.12
C LYS A 231 -14.44 5.84 15.43
N SER A 232 -13.82 5.02 16.27
CA SER A 232 -14.42 4.58 17.55
C SER A 232 -14.45 5.67 18.63
N TYR A 233 -13.75 6.79 18.42
CA TYR A 233 -13.63 7.90 19.34
C TYR A 233 -14.55 9.09 18.99
N GLY A 234 -15.34 8.98 17.93
CA GLY A 234 -16.24 10.02 17.45
C GLY A 234 -15.54 11.21 16.79
N SER A 235 -14.40 11.65 17.29
CA SER A 235 -13.62 12.77 16.72
C SER A 235 -12.11 12.56 16.87
N LEU A 236 -11.33 13.32 16.08
CA LEU A 236 -9.88 13.35 16.22
C LEU A 236 -9.45 13.89 17.59
N ASN A 237 -10.13 14.93 18.08
CA ASN A 237 -9.80 15.52 19.39
C ASN A 237 -10.04 14.55 20.54
N SER A 238 -11.16 13.82 20.53
CA SER A 238 -11.43 12.77 21.53
C SER A 238 -10.36 11.67 21.46
N PHE A 239 -9.99 11.24 20.26
CA PHE A 239 -8.91 10.27 20.05
C PHE A 239 -7.58 10.76 20.66
N LEU A 240 -7.17 12.00 20.37
CA LEU A 240 -5.92 12.58 20.87
C LEU A 240 -5.89 12.62 22.40
N LYS A 241 -6.99 13.04 23.02
CA LYS A 241 -7.14 13.14 24.47
C LYS A 241 -7.06 11.76 25.14
N GLU A 242 -7.87 10.81 24.68
CA GLU A 242 -7.96 9.49 25.28
C GLU A 242 -6.68 8.66 25.08
N SER A 243 -6.01 8.80 23.94
CA SER A 243 -4.72 8.16 23.69
C SER A 243 -3.54 8.87 24.37
N GLY A 244 -3.72 10.08 24.90
CA GLY A 244 -2.66 10.91 25.49
C GLY A 244 -1.68 11.49 24.47
N ILE A 245 -1.98 11.40 23.18
CA ILE A 245 -1.17 11.96 22.10
C ILE A 245 -1.27 13.49 22.05
N GLU A 246 -2.32 14.07 22.64
CA GLU A 246 -2.50 15.53 22.77
C GLU A 246 -1.30 16.24 23.40
N MET A 247 -0.52 15.53 24.23
CA MET A 247 0.68 16.07 24.87
C MET A 247 1.90 16.20 23.94
N THR A 248 1.84 15.64 22.73
CA THR A 248 2.94 15.75 21.74
C THR A 248 2.98 17.17 21.17
N GLU A 249 4.18 17.59 20.73
CA GLU A 249 4.33 18.86 20.01
C GLU A 249 3.47 18.88 18.73
N ALA A 250 3.44 17.77 18.00
CA ALA A 250 2.62 17.63 16.80
C ALA A 250 1.12 17.93 17.06
N ALA A 251 0.56 17.45 18.16
CA ALA A 251 -0.84 17.70 18.52
C ALA A 251 -1.05 19.14 18.95
N ARG A 252 -0.17 19.69 19.81
CA ARG A 252 -0.24 21.10 20.29
C ARG A 252 -0.13 22.10 19.14
N THR A 253 0.65 21.80 18.11
CA THR A 253 0.82 22.63 16.93
C THR A 253 -0.14 22.30 15.78
N GLN A 254 -1.15 21.44 16.04
CA GLN A 254 -2.17 21.02 15.07
C GLN A 254 -1.59 20.36 13.81
N ASN A 255 -0.49 19.61 13.96
CA ASN A 255 0.16 18.86 12.90
C ASN A 255 -0.26 17.37 12.93
N VAL A 256 -1.53 17.10 13.15
CA VAL A 256 -2.11 15.76 13.13
C VAL A 256 -3.11 15.66 11.99
N PHE A 257 -2.87 14.71 11.08
CA PHE A 257 -3.66 14.53 9.88
C PHE A 257 -4.34 13.17 9.92
N SER A 258 -5.69 13.14 9.84
CA SER A 258 -6.48 11.92 9.74
C SER A 258 -6.82 11.65 8.27
N LEU A 259 -6.34 10.52 7.74
CA LEU A 259 -6.45 10.14 6.34
C LEU A 259 -7.14 8.78 6.17
N ASP A 260 -7.74 8.54 5.01
CA ASP A 260 -8.12 7.19 4.61
C ASP A 260 -6.88 6.29 4.55
N GLY A 261 -6.92 5.14 5.25
CA GLY A 261 -5.75 4.26 5.36
C GLY A 261 -5.21 3.82 4.01
N MET A 262 -6.07 3.40 3.09
CA MET A 262 -5.64 2.95 1.77
C MET A 262 -5.08 4.08 0.90
N SER A 263 -5.45 5.35 1.16
CA SER A 263 -4.93 6.47 0.38
C SER A 263 -3.43 6.74 0.59
N PHE A 264 -2.84 6.28 1.69
CA PHE A 264 -1.42 6.50 1.95
C PHE A 264 -0.63 5.23 2.36
N LEU A 265 -1.32 4.16 2.76
CA LEU A 265 -0.69 2.89 3.11
C LEU A 265 -0.84 1.82 2.03
N GLY A 266 -1.76 2.00 1.08
CA GLY A 266 -2.07 1.01 0.05
C GLY A 266 -1.13 1.03 -1.16
N PHE A 267 -0.32 2.06 -1.31
CA PHE A 267 0.60 2.23 -2.45
C PHE A 267 -0.07 1.99 -3.82
N GLY A 268 -1.29 2.52 -3.96
CA GLY A 268 -1.97 2.74 -5.23
C GLY A 268 -1.69 4.16 -5.80
N PRO A 269 -2.30 4.52 -6.94
CA PRO A 269 -2.12 5.84 -7.56
C PRO A 269 -2.42 7.02 -6.62
N ARG A 270 -3.44 6.93 -5.75
CA ARG A 270 -3.77 7.97 -4.76
C ARG A 270 -2.65 8.23 -3.76
N THR A 271 -1.81 7.24 -3.48
CA THR A 271 -0.72 7.40 -2.50
C THR A 271 0.25 8.50 -2.92
N ILE A 272 0.47 8.69 -4.22
CA ILE A 272 1.30 9.79 -4.74
C ILE A 272 0.65 11.14 -4.44
N ASN A 273 -0.67 11.27 -4.65
CA ASN A 273 -1.39 12.51 -4.39
C ASN A 273 -1.48 12.80 -2.88
N SER A 274 -1.74 11.79 -2.05
CA SER A 274 -1.70 11.93 -0.58
C SER A 274 -0.30 12.33 -0.09
N GLY A 275 0.74 11.73 -0.70
CA GLY A 275 2.12 12.09 -0.42
C GLY A 275 2.43 13.54 -0.79
N LEU A 276 1.95 14.01 -1.93
CA LEU A 276 2.11 15.40 -2.37
C LEU A 276 1.41 16.35 -1.41
N GLU A 277 0.14 16.09 -1.08
CA GLU A 277 -0.65 16.92 -0.15
C GLU A 277 0.03 17.06 1.23
N ILE A 278 0.46 15.93 1.79
CA ILE A 278 1.13 15.96 3.10
C ILE A 278 2.51 16.62 3.00
N SER A 279 3.26 16.37 1.92
CA SER A 279 4.56 17.00 1.69
C SER A 279 4.45 18.52 1.62
N ASP A 280 3.43 19.05 0.94
CA ASP A 280 3.17 20.49 0.85
C ASP A 280 2.85 21.07 2.24
N LYS A 281 1.94 20.43 2.99
CA LYS A 281 1.54 20.88 4.35
C LYS A 281 2.73 20.94 5.31
N ILE A 282 3.59 19.90 5.32
CA ILE A 282 4.77 19.90 6.19
C ILE A 282 5.85 20.86 5.69
N TYR A 283 6.00 21.01 4.37
CA TYR A 283 6.95 21.96 3.79
C TYR A 283 6.64 23.39 4.20
N GLU A 284 5.38 23.82 4.09
CA GLU A 284 4.93 25.15 4.47
C GLU A 284 5.10 25.44 5.96
N LYS A 285 4.83 24.44 6.82
CA LYS A 285 4.92 24.61 8.28
C LYS A 285 6.34 24.65 8.83
N PHE A 286 7.27 23.99 8.13
CA PHE A 286 8.66 23.87 8.59
C PHE A 286 9.64 24.56 7.66
N LYS A 287 9.19 25.68 7.02
CA LYS A 287 10.03 26.59 6.21
C LYS A 287 11.23 27.13 6.96
#